data_be8d4fc70e68a8cbe655481f0bea16e2
#
_entry.id   be8d4fc70e68a8cbe655481f0bea16e2
#
_cell.length_a   1.000
_cell.length_b   1.000
_cell.length_c   1.000
_cell.angle_alpha   90.00
_cell.angle_beta   90.00
_cell.angle_gamma   90.00
#
_symmetry.space_group_name_H-M   'P 1'
#
loop_
_entity.id
_entity.type
_entity.pdbx_description
1 polymer ?
#
loop_
_entity_poly.entity_id
_entity_poly.type
_entity_poly.pdbx_seq_one_letter_code
_entity_poly.pdbx_strand_id
1 'polypeptide(L)'
;GGLSDTIPNPTLSRLLSDAYLETGAPDFGEEEFAIARDFLAAMPQEQRERVVKNGAKQNGISEEEFARRPLNTFIMPYTPAMRDKVMTGSSDVGDVSYQVPTAQITAAAGIPETGAHTWQMTAQVGTSIGDKASQAVARAIALACAKIYGNPEILDTAKEELEEETGGVYLSPIPEGVQPGAIS
;
A
#
# COMPACT_ATOMS: atom_id res chain seq x y z
N GLY A 1 -20.34 -7.19 -12.49
CA GLY A 1 -20.12 -5.87 -11.89
C GLY A 1 -19.04 -5.12 -12.64
N GLY A 2 -19.10 -3.80 -12.67
CA GLY A 2 -18.03 -2.93 -13.15
C GLY A 2 -17.38 -2.25 -11.95
N LEU A 3 -16.10 -1.97 -12.05
CA LEU A 3 -15.32 -1.15 -11.10
C LEU A 3 -14.55 -0.12 -11.91
N SER A 4 -14.48 1.10 -11.39
CA SER A 4 -13.64 2.15 -11.96
C SER A 4 -12.17 1.91 -11.59
N ASP A 5 -11.26 2.44 -12.39
CA ASP A 5 -9.86 2.56 -11.99
C ASP A 5 -9.71 3.56 -10.83
N THR A 6 -8.60 3.50 -10.13
CA THR A 6 -8.35 4.43 -9.02
C THR A 6 -7.71 5.71 -9.53
N ILE A 7 -8.28 6.86 -9.20
CA ILE A 7 -7.68 8.18 -9.43
C ILE A 7 -6.86 8.57 -8.20
N PRO A 8 -5.50 8.54 -8.27
CA PRO A 8 -4.69 8.98 -7.15
C PRO A 8 -4.68 10.51 -7.08
N ASN A 9 -5.01 11.06 -5.91
CA ASN A 9 -4.91 12.50 -5.65
C ASN A 9 -3.46 12.89 -5.33
N PRO A 10 -2.79 13.75 -6.12
CA PRO A 10 -1.38 14.09 -5.94
C PRO A 10 -1.08 14.75 -4.59
N THR A 11 -1.91 15.69 -4.16
CA THR A 11 -1.76 16.41 -2.89
C THR A 11 -1.84 15.47 -1.70
N LEU A 12 -2.87 14.62 -1.65
CA LEU A 12 -3.04 13.65 -0.55
C LEU A 12 -1.98 12.54 -0.61
N SER A 13 -1.59 12.08 -1.80
CA SER A 13 -0.54 11.06 -1.95
C SER A 13 0.81 11.55 -1.44
N ARG A 14 1.17 12.80 -1.72
CA ARG A 14 2.39 13.42 -1.19
C ARG A 14 2.31 13.59 0.32
N LEU A 15 1.22 14.15 0.83
CA LEU A 15 1.01 14.34 2.25
C LEU A 15 1.12 13.03 3.04
N LEU A 16 0.49 11.97 2.53
CA LEU A 16 0.51 10.66 3.17
C LEU A 16 1.90 10.01 3.12
N SER A 17 2.61 10.16 1.99
CA SER A 17 4.00 9.71 1.86
C SER A 17 4.93 10.43 2.83
N ASP A 18 4.81 11.76 2.93
CA ASP A 18 5.63 12.57 3.84
C ASP A 18 5.33 12.21 5.31
N ALA A 19 4.06 11.99 5.64
CA ALA A 19 3.67 11.53 6.97
C ALA A 19 4.23 10.13 7.29
N TYR A 20 4.28 9.25 6.31
CA TYR A 20 4.86 7.91 6.50
C TYR A 20 6.38 7.97 6.68
N LEU A 21 7.07 8.80 5.91
CA LEU A 21 8.52 9.05 6.09
C LEU A 21 8.82 9.62 7.48
N GLU A 22 7.96 10.52 7.99
CA GLU A 22 8.12 11.14 9.31
C GLU A 22 7.84 10.14 10.46
N THR A 23 6.84 9.28 10.32
CA THR A 23 6.47 8.29 11.34
C THR A 23 7.28 7.00 11.30
N GLY A 24 7.96 6.73 10.19
CA GLY A 24 8.85 5.60 9.99
C GLY A 24 8.18 4.32 9.54
N ALA A 25 8.99 3.43 8.97
CA ALA A 25 8.62 2.08 8.55
C ALA A 25 8.22 1.21 9.77
N PRO A 26 7.64 0.02 9.54
CA PRO A 26 7.38 -0.93 10.61
C PRO A 26 8.67 -1.25 11.38
N ASP A 27 8.60 -1.18 12.71
CA ASP A 27 9.73 -1.47 13.61
C ASP A 27 9.86 -2.98 13.85
N PHE A 28 10.38 -3.68 12.84
CA PHE A 28 10.62 -5.11 12.93
C PHE A 28 11.84 -5.41 13.80
N GLY A 29 11.67 -6.32 14.74
CA GLY A 29 12.72 -6.85 15.60
C GLY A 29 13.13 -8.28 15.22
N GLU A 30 13.92 -8.91 16.09
CA GLU A 30 14.42 -10.26 15.85
C GLU A 30 13.30 -11.30 15.81
N GLU A 31 12.18 -11.08 16.51
CA GLU A 31 11.00 -11.95 16.46
C GLU A 31 10.42 -12.01 15.05
N GLU A 32 10.17 -10.86 14.43
CA GLU A 32 9.61 -10.78 13.08
C GLU A 32 10.61 -11.30 12.03
N PHE A 33 11.90 -11.03 12.21
CA PHE A 33 12.91 -11.58 11.32
C PHE A 33 13.03 -13.10 11.46
N ALA A 34 12.86 -13.67 12.65
CA ALA A 34 12.82 -15.12 12.82
C ALA A 34 11.63 -15.73 12.08
N ILE A 35 10.43 -15.20 12.27
CA ILE A 35 9.22 -15.62 11.56
C ILE A 35 9.44 -15.53 10.03
N ALA A 36 9.98 -14.41 9.56
CA ALA A 36 10.24 -14.21 8.15
C ALA A 36 11.28 -15.20 7.58
N ARG A 37 12.33 -15.55 8.34
CA ARG A 37 13.28 -16.57 7.92
C ARG A 37 12.66 -17.95 7.78
N ASP A 38 11.72 -18.31 8.65
CA ASP A 38 11.01 -19.60 8.56
C ASP A 38 10.18 -19.67 7.29
N PHE A 39 9.45 -18.60 6.94
CA PHE A 39 8.74 -18.51 5.67
C PHE A 39 9.69 -18.52 4.46
N LEU A 40 10.82 -17.79 4.53
CA LEU A 40 11.82 -17.79 3.47
C LEU A 40 12.40 -19.19 3.25
N ALA A 41 12.72 -19.92 4.32
CA ALA A 41 13.24 -21.27 4.26
C ALA A 41 12.24 -22.26 3.65
N ALA A 42 10.96 -22.04 3.82
CA ALA A 42 9.90 -22.87 3.26
C ALA A 42 9.65 -22.63 1.74
N MET A 43 10.24 -21.57 1.16
CA MET A 43 10.11 -21.30 -0.27
C MET A 43 10.96 -22.27 -1.09
N PRO A 44 10.55 -22.60 -2.35
CA PRO A 44 11.41 -23.29 -3.31
C PRO A 44 12.75 -22.54 -3.48
N GLN A 45 13.83 -23.29 -3.68
CA GLN A 45 15.19 -22.73 -3.73
C GLN A 45 15.30 -21.55 -4.72
N GLU A 46 14.83 -21.73 -5.95
CA GLU A 46 14.89 -20.70 -6.99
C GLU A 46 14.14 -19.42 -6.59
N GLN A 47 12.96 -19.56 -5.97
CA GLN A 47 12.20 -18.41 -5.48
C GLN A 47 12.93 -17.72 -4.34
N ARG A 48 13.48 -18.47 -3.38
CA ARG A 48 14.24 -17.96 -2.25
C ARG A 48 15.47 -17.15 -2.69
N GLU A 49 16.25 -17.68 -3.65
CA GLU A 49 17.42 -16.99 -4.19
C GLU A 49 17.03 -15.68 -4.86
N ARG A 50 15.93 -15.68 -5.65
CA ARG A 50 15.38 -14.47 -6.26
C ARG A 50 14.92 -13.44 -5.24
N VAL A 51 14.18 -13.87 -4.23
CA VAL A 51 13.70 -12.99 -3.13
C VAL A 51 14.86 -12.36 -2.40
N VAL A 52 15.88 -13.14 -2.04
CA VAL A 52 17.07 -12.63 -1.35
C VAL A 52 17.82 -11.61 -2.20
N LYS A 53 18.08 -11.92 -3.46
CA LYS A 53 18.77 -11.02 -4.39
C LYS A 53 18.01 -9.70 -4.61
N ASN A 54 16.71 -9.78 -4.87
CA ASN A 54 15.90 -8.59 -5.14
C ASN A 54 15.68 -7.77 -3.86
N GLY A 55 15.43 -8.43 -2.73
CA GLY A 55 15.27 -7.78 -1.44
C GLY A 55 16.55 -7.07 -1.00
N ALA A 56 17.71 -7.71 -1.13
CA ALA A 56 19.01 -7.09 -0.85
C ALA A 56 19.22 -5.81 -1.70
N LYS A 57 18.95 -5.91 -3.01
CA LYS A 57 19.07 -4.76 -3.92
C LYS A 57 18.12 -3.62 -3.53
N GLN A 58 16.87 -3.92 -3.18
CA GLN A 58 15.88 -2.91 -2.80
C GLN A 58 16.22 -2.21 -1.48
N ASN A 59 16.74 -2.97 -0.52
CA ASN A 59 17.14 -2.45 0.79
C ASN A 59 18.55 -1.84 0.80
N GLY A 60 19.33 -1.96 -0.28
CA GLY A 60 20.71 -1.43 -0.37
C GLY A 60 21.71 -2.14 0.56
N ILE A 61 21.50 -3.43 0.83
CA ILE A 61 22.32 -4.27 1.74
C ILE A 61 22.82 -5.52 1.01
N SER A 62 23.69 -6.31 1.67
CA SER A 62 24.14 -7.57 1.10
C SER A 62 23.05 -8.66 1.11
N GLU A 63 23.20 -9.66 0.23
CA GLU A 63 22.29 -10.81 0.20
C GLU A 63 22.33 -11.59 1.52
N GLU A 64 23.51 -11.71 2.13
CA GLU A 64 23.67 -12.36 3.44
C GLU A 64 22.92 -11.61 4.54
N GLU A 65 22.99 -10.29 4.54
CA GLU A 65 22.27 -9.46 5.51
C GLU A 65 20.76 -9.53 5.29
N PHE A 66 20.29 -9.44 4.03
CA PHE A 66 18.88 -9.59 3.73
C PHE A 66 18.35 -10.98 4.08
N ALA A 67 19.11 -12.06 3.84
CA ALA A 67 18.69 -13.41 4.23
C ALA A 67 18.52 -13.57 5.75
N ARG A 68 19.26 -12.81 6.55
CA ARG A 68 19.08 -12.75 8.00
C ARG A 68 17.86 -11.92 8.43
N ARG A 69 17.48 -10.90 7.65
CA ARG A 69 16.42 -9.93 7.95
C ARG A 69 15.51 -9.75 6.73
N PRO A 70 14.76 -10.80 6.31
CA PRO A 70 14.13 -10.84 4.99
C PRO A 70 12.80 -10.07 4.92
N LEU A 71 12.78 -8.86 5.47
CA LEU A 71 11.65 -7.91 5.39
C LEU A 71 12.15 -6.57 4.86
N ASN A 72 11.30 -5.87 4.11
CA ASN A 72 11.62 -4.52 3.69
C ASN A 72 11.48 -3.55 4.87
N THR A 73 12.54 -2.80 5.14
CA THR A 73 12.63 -1.81 6.23
C THR A 73 12.76 -0.38 5.73
N PHE A 74 12.54 -0.15 4.44
CA PHE A 74 12.58 1.18 3.82
C PHE A 74 11.18 1.64 3.41
N ILE A 75 11.01 2.95 3.28
CA ILE A 75 9.82 3.58 2.73
C ILE A 75 10.19 4.16 1.37
N MET A 76 9.41 3.83 0.34
CA MET A 76 9.56 4.42 -0.97
C MET A 76 8.84 5.78 -0.98
N PRO A 77 9.55 6.90 -1.18
CA PRO A 77 8.92 8.20 -1.22
C PRO A 77 8.01 8.34 -2.45
N TYR A 78 6.98 9.15 -2.32
CA TYR A 78 6.13 9.51 -3.46
C TYR A 78 6.96 10.14 -4.59
N THR A 79 6.71 9.68 -5.80
CA THR A 79 7.24 10.32 -7.02
C THR A 79 6.12 10.53 -8.02
N PRO A 80 6.05 11.70 -8.71
CA PRO A 80 5.02 11.96 -9.72
C PRO A 80 4.96 10.89 -10.82
N ALA A 81 6.10 10.28 -11.17
CA ALA A 81 6.19 9.22 -12.17
C ALA A 81 5.43 7.93 -11.77
N MET A 82 5.00 7.79 -10.52
CA MET A 82 4.17 6.66 -10.09
C MET A 82 2.68 6.86 -10.43
N ARG A 83 2.26 8.10 -10.68
CA ARG A 83 0.86 8.42 -11.01
C ARG A 83 0.38 7.70 -12.28
N ASP A 84 1.23 7.65 -13.29
CA ASP A 84 0.90 7.09 -14.60
C ASP A 84 1.11 5.57 -14.69
N LYS A 85 1.52 4.93 -13.59
CA LYS A 85 1.70 3.47 -13.56
C LYS A 85 0.37 2.78 -13.30
N VAL A 86 -0.08 2.03 -14.30
CA VAL A 86 -1.20 1.11 -14.11
C VAL A 86 -0.74 -0.07 -13.27
N MET A 87 -1.32 -0.22 -12.10
CA MET A 87 -1.17 -1.42 -11.27
C MET A 87 -2.32 -2.36 -11.57
N THR A 88 -1.99 -3.63 -11.81
CA THR A 88 -3.00 -4.67 -12.03
C THR A 88 -3.67 -5.04 -10.72
N GLY A 89 -4.99 -5.07 -10.71
CA GLY A 89 -5.82 -5.37 -9.56
C GLY A 89 -7.15 -4.64 -9.69
N SER A 90 -8.15 -5.07 -8.95
CA SER A 90 -9.45 -4.39 -8.88
C SER A 90 -9.83 -4.16 -7.42
N SER A 91 -10.42 -3.00 -7.16
CA SER A 91 -10.85 -2.58 -5.83
C SER A 91 -12.02 -1.59 -5.97
N ASP A 92 -12.96 -1.63 -5.06
CA ASP A 92 -14.05 -0.66 -4.92
C ASP A 92 -13.56 0.75 -4.51
N VAL A 93 -12.31 0.88 -4.09
CA VAL A 93 -11.65 2.17 -3.86
C VAL A 93 -11.60 3.02 -5.14
N GLY A 94 -11.61 2.39 -6.32
CA GLY A 94 -11.74 3.10 -7.60
C GLY A 94 -12.96 4.02 -7.60
N ASP A 95 -14.14 3.48 -7.38
CA ASP A 95 -15.39 4.26 -7.40
C ASP A 95 -15.42 5.36 -6.30
N VAL A 96 -14.80 5.12 -5.15
CA VAL A 96 -14.63 6.13 -4.09
C VAL A 96 -13.75 7.29 -4.59
N SER A 97 -12.66 6.99 -5.32
CA SER A 97 -11.71 8.00 -5.80
C SER A 97 -12.30 8.98 -6.82
N TYR A 98 -13.39 8.61 -7.49
CA TYR A 98 -14.15 9.51 -8.38
C TYR A 98 -15.09 10.46 -7.63
N GLN A 99 -15.35 10.23 -6.36
CA GLN A 99 -16.29 11.02 -5.57
C GLN A 99 -15.61 11.88 -4.52
N VAL A 100 -14.47 11.42 -4.02
CA VAL A 100 -13.69 12.16 -3.00
C VAL A 100 -12.19 12.00 -3.28
N PRO A 101 -11.38 13.04 -3.01
CA PRO A 101 -9.93 12.94 -3.12
C PRO A 101 -9.39 11.75 -2.31
N THR A 102 -8.66 10.87 -2.95
CA THR A 102 -8.24 9.59 -2.35
C THR A 102 -6.74 9.37 -2.50
N ALA A 103 -6.10 8.89 -1.45
CA ALA A 103 -4.74 8.38 -1.46
C ALA A 103 -4.65 7.04 -0.74
N GLN A 104 -3.73 6.20 -1.19
CA GLN A 104 -3.48 4.89 -0.60
C GLN A 104 -2.03 4.76 -0.17
N ILE A 105 -1.79 3.95 0.86
CA ILE A 105 -0.47 3.64 1.41
C ILE A 105 -0.34 2.14 1.61
N THR A 106 0.85 1.63 1.38
CA THR A 106 1.19 0.23 1.63
C THR A 106 2.39 0.12 2.56
N ALA A 107 2.40 -0.91 3.40
CA ALA A 107 3.55 -1.25 4.23
C ALA A 107 3.99 -2.69 3.98
N ALA A 108 5.23 -3.00 4.30
CA ALA A 108 5.72 -4.37 4.28
C ALA A 108 5.01 -5.17 5.36
N ALA A 109 4.17 -6.13 4.97
CA ALA A 109 3.44 -7.02 5.86
C ALA A 109 3.85 -8.49 5.68
N GLY A 110 4.95 -8.74 5.00
CA GLY A 110 5.52 -10.05 4.74
C GLY A 110 6.80 -9.96 3.92
N ILE A 111 7.37 -11.12 3.62
CA ILE A 111 8.57 -11.24 2.77
C ILE A 111 8.23 -10.74 1.36
N PRO A 112 9.14 -9.98 0.71
CA PRO A 112 8.95 -9.57 -0.68
C PRO A 112 8.65 -10.75 -1.61
N GLU A 113 7.89 -10.48 -2.67
CA GLU A 113 7.47 -11.47 -3.67
C GLU A 113 6.59 -12.62 -3.12
N THR A 114 6.10 -12.53 -1.88
CA THR A 114 4.99 -13.39 -1.47
C THR A 114 3.75 -12.99 -2.24
N GLY A 115 3.17 -13.92 -2.98
CA GLY A 115 1.98 -13.64 -3.79
C GLY A 115 0.80 -13.16 -2.96
N ALA A 116 0.13 -12.11 -3.40
CA ALA A 116 -1.17 -11.73 -2.85
C ALA A 116 -2.18 -12.89 -3.06
N HIS A 117 -3.20 -12.97 -2.22
CA HIS A 117 -4.22 -14.03 -2.26
C HIS A 117 -3.67 -15.46 -2.10
N THR A 118 -2.59 -15.61 -1.32
CA THR A 118 -2.03 -16.92 -0.97
C THR A 118 -2.13 -17.17 0.53
N TRP A 119 -2.13 -18.44 0.92
CA TRP A 119 -2.11 -18.81 2.34
C TRP A 119 -0.83 -18.31 3.03
N GLN A 120 0.29 -18.23 2.30
CA GLN A 120 1.55 -17.71 2.82
C GLN A 120 1.44 -16.24 3.22
N MET A 121 0.79 -15.42 2.40
CA MET A 121 0.55 -14.01 2.74
C MET A 121 -0.39 -13.91 3.94
N THR A 122 -1.49 -14.67 3.96
CA THR A 122 -2.43 -14.70 5.08
C THR A 122 -1.74 -15.10 6.38
N ALA A 123 -0.88 -16.12 6.34
CA ALA A 123 -0.17 -16.59 7.51
C ALA A 123 0.83 -15.53 8.04
N GLN A 124 1.55 -14.83 7.16
CA GLN A 124 2.49 -13.77 7.56
C GLN A 124 1.78 -12.56 8.16
N VAL A 125 0.69 -12.11 7.53
CA VAL A 125 -0.12 -10.97 8.01
C VAL A 125 -0.79 -11.29 9.35
N GLY A 126 -1.08 -12.57 9.63
CA GLY A 126 -1.62 -13.03 10.91
C GLY A 126 -0.59 -13.09 12.06
N THR A 127 0.63 -12.61 11.87
CA THR A 127 1.68 -12.55 12.89
C THR A 127 1.98 -11.11 13.32
N SER A 128 2.94 -10.94 14.24
CA SER A 128 3.45 -9.62 14.64
C SER A 128 4.00 -8.79 13.46
N ILE A 129 4.37 -9.42 12.34
CA ILE A 129 4.74 -8.71 11.10
C ILE A 129 3.56 -7.85 10.60
N GLY A 130 2.37 -8.45 10.48
CA GLY A 130 1.16 -7.74 10.07
C GLY A 130 0.71 -6.69 11.08
N ASP A 131 0.80 -6.99 12.37
CA ASP A 131 0.47 -6.04 13.43
C ASP A 131 1.33 -4.79 13.37
N LYS A 132 2.65 -4.94 13.25
CA LYS A 132 3.60 -3.81 13.14
C LYS A 132 3.42 -3.02 11.85
N ALA A 133 3.14 -3.70 10.73
CA ALA A 133 2.81 -3.05 9.47
C ALA A 133 1.55 -2.19 9.60
N SER A 134 0.49 -2.73 10.20
CA SER A 134 -0.77 -2.02 10.43
C SER A 134 -0.58 -0.81 11.34
N GLN A 135 0.19 -0.94 12.41
CA GLN A 135 0.51 0.16 13.31
C GLN A 135 1.31 1.28 12.62
N ALA A 136 2.27 0.93 11.76
CA ALA A 136 3.04 1.91 11.00
C ALA A 136 2.14 2.74 10.06
N VAL A 137 1.25 2.06 9.31
CA VAL A 137 0.27 2.72 8.44
C VAL A 137 -0.71 3.57 9.26
N ALA A 138 -1.21 3.07 10.39
CA ALA A 138 -2.11 3.82 11.25
C ALA A 138 -1.48 5.12 11.77
N ARG A 139 -0.19 5.09 12.17
CA ARG A 139 0.54 6.31 12.58
C ARG A 139 0.66 7.31 11.43
N ALA A 140 1.00 6.85 10.23
CA ALA A 140 1.12 7.71 9.05
C ALA A 140 -0.21 8.38 8.71
N ILE A 141 -1.31 7.63 8.69
CA ILE A 141 -2.65 8.15 8.42
C ILE A 141 -3.07 9.15 9.51
N ALA A 142 -2.85 8.82 10.78
CA ALA A 142 -3.19 9.73 11.89
C ALA A 142 -2.44 11.06 11.78
N LEU A 143 -1.14 11.03 11.44
CA LEU A 143 -0.35 12.24 11.24
C LEU A 143 -0.84 13.03 10.01
N ALA A 144 -1.13 12.37 8.90
CA ALA A 144 -1.69 13.02 7.71
C ALA A 144 -3.03 13.71 8.04
N CYS A 145 -3.93 13.05 8.77
CA CYS A 145 -5.16 13.65 9.25
C CYS A 145 -4.91 14.87 10.16
N ALA A 146 -3.97 14.77 11.09
CA ALA A 146 -3.62 15.90 11.96
C ALA A 146 -3.11 17.11 11.16
N LYS A 147 -2.30 16.88 10.12
CA LYS A 147 -1.83 17.93 9.22
C LYS A 147 -2.97 18.57 8.42
N ILE A 148 -3.95 17.79 7.95
CA ILE A 148 -5.15 18.31 7.30
C ILE A 148 -5.99 19.16 8.23
N TYR A 149 -6.22 18.71 9.48
CA TYR A 149 -6.94 19.51 10.48
C TYR A 149 -6.21 20.82 10.83
N GLY A 150 -4.89 20.81 10.82
CA GLY A 150 -4.06 22.00 11.04
C GLY A 150 -4.02 22.97 9.86
N ASN A 151 -4.27 22.47 8.65
CA ASN A 151 -4.32 23.26 7.41
C ASN A 151 -5.41 22.74 6.46
N PRO A 152 -6.66 23.18 6.62
CA PRO A 152 -7.78 22.74 5.79
C PRO A 152 -7.66 23.08 4.29
N GLU A 153 -6.84 24.07 3.91
CA GLU A 153 -6.60 24.44 2.50
C GLU A 153 -6.05 23.26 1.67
N ILE A 154 -5.43 22.28 2.32
CA ILE A 154 -5.01 21.02 1.67
C ILE A 154 -6.20 20.32 1.01
N LEU A 155 -7.39 20.34 1.65
CA LEU A 155 -8.59 19.71 1.09
C LEU A 155 -9.15 20.50 -0.09
N ASP A 156 -9.02 21.80 -0.11
CA ASP A 156 -9.49 22.62 -1.23
C ASP A 156 -8.64 22.32 -2.47
N THR A 157 -7.30 22.30 -2.33
CA THR A 157 -6.40 21.89 -3.41
C THR A 157 -6.69 20.45 -3.88
N ALA A 158 -6.90 19.52 -2.95
CA ALA A 158 -7.19 18.14 -3.31
C ALA A 158 -8.52 17.98 -4.07
N LYS A 159 -9.53 18.77 -3.76
CA LYS A 159 -10.81 18.80 -4.49
C LYS A 159 -10.66 19.39 -5.87
N GLU A 160 -9.92 20.51 -6.01
CA GLU A 160 -9.62 21.11 -7.30
C GLU A 160 -8.92 20.11 -8.24
N GLU A 161 -7.90 19.39 -7.73
CA GLU A 161 -7.23 18.32 -8.49
C GLU A 161 -8.20 17.22 -8.94
N LEU A 162 -9.16 16.81 -8.10
CA LEU A 162 -10.15 15.81 -8.46
C LEU A 162 -11.14 16.34 -9.51
N GLU A 163 -11.59 17.58 -9.37
CA GLU A 163 -12.49 18.21 -10.35
C GLU A 163 -11.82 18.36 -11.72
N GLU A 164 -10.53 18.73 -11.76
CA GLU A 164 -9.74 18.80 -12.99
C GLU A 164 -9.63 17.43 -13.69
N GLU A 165 -9.43 16.35 -12.92
CA GLU A 165 -9.28 15.01 -13.47
C GLU A 165 -10.60 14.39 -13.95
N THR A 166 -11.70 14.61 -13.21
CA THR A 166 -13.00 13.97 -13.46
C THR A 166 -13.99 14.84 -14.22
N GLY A 167 -13.73 16.14 -14.35
CA GLY A 167 -14.70 17.11 -14.81
C GLY A 167 -15.87 17.33 -13.83
N GLY A 168 -15.71 16.93 -12.56
CA GLY A 168 -16.71 17.09 -11.50
C GLY A 168 -17.93 16.16 -11.61
N VAL A 169 -17.87 15.13 -12.46
CA VAL A 169 -19.00 14.20 -12.68
C VAL A 169 -18.56 12.75 -12.48
N TYR A 170 -19.20 12.07 -11.55
CA TYR A 170 -19.09 10.61 -11.43
C TYR A 170 -20.15 9.90 -12.27
N LEU A 171 -19.71 9.04 -13.16
CA LEU A 171 -20.58 8.15 -13.94
C LEU A 171 -20.41 6.72 -13.42
N SER A 172 -21.43 6.19 -12.78
CA SER A 172 -21.43 4.80 -12.32
C SER A 172 -21.17 3.82 -13.48
N PRO A 173 -20.27 2.86 -13.36
CA PRO A 173 -20.09 1.81 -14.34
C PRO A 173 -21.25 0.79 -14.35
N ILE A 174 -22.18 0.90 -13.40
CA ILE A 174 -23.36 0.04 -13.30
C ILE A 174 -24.50 0.73 -14.06
N PRO A 175 -25.13 0.08 -15.06
CA PRO A 175 -26.27 0.65 -15.78
C PRO A 175 -27.42 1.00 -14.84
N GLU A 176 -28.14 2.08 -15.17
CA GLU A 176 -29.30 2.52 -14.41
C GLU A 176 -30.36 1.39 -14.32
N GLY A 177 -30.95 1.22 -13.13
CA GLY A 177 -32.00 0.21 -12.89
C GLY A 177 -31.46 -1.20 -12.56
N VAL A 178 -30.17 -1.44 -12.64
CA VAL A 178 -29.57 -2.71 -12.21
C VAL A 178 -29.57 -2.78 -10.68
N GLN A 179 -30.24 -3.81 -10.15
CA GLN A 179 -30.23 -4.10 -8.70
C GLN A 179 -29.17 -5.15 -8.38
N PRO A 180 -28.54 -5.10 -7.18
CA PRO A 180 -27.68 -6.18 -6.71
C PRO A 180 -28.44 -7.51 -6.75
N GLY A 181 -27.82 -8.55 -7.31
CA GLY A 181 -28.43 -9.88 -7.31
C GLY A 181 -28.64 -10.35 -5.88
N ALA A 182 -29.80 -11.00 -5.65
CA ALA A 182 -30.02 -11.67 -4.36
C ALA A 182 -28.95 -12.73 -4.17
N ILE A 183 -28.25 -12.67 -3.04
CA ILE A 183 -27.35 -13.76 -2.62
C ILE A 183 -28.25 -14.93 -2.22
N SER A 184 -28.34 -15.94 -3.09
CA SER A 184 -29.06 -17.19 -2.83
C SER A 184 -28.14 -18.17 -2.09
#